data_a19362314877864cbf581f1aa9650ee5
#
_entry.id   a19362314877864cbf581f1aa9650ee5
#
_cell.length_a   1.000
_cell.length_b   1.000
_cell.length_c   1.000
_cell.angle_alpha   90.00
_cell.angle_beta   90.00
_cell.angle_gamma   90.00
#
_symmetry.space_group_name_H-M   'P 1'
#
loop_
_entity.id
_entity.type
_entity.pdbx_description
1 polymer ?
#
loop_
_entity_poly.entity_id
_entity_poly.type
_entity_poly.pdbx_seq_one_letter_code
_entity_poly.pdbx_strand_id
1 'polypeptide(L)'
;MRAKLSSEVTLASEVLVWTWRFYLRHIGVIVGLSLLPGIQRLVVVTWQEEIPSGVSMASEVAVGAVRLVLLALIVRWAFDGVETSWAQAGRFLRKHPMSLLFHLGLLGAGFVIFDLLTEKLVGAAVPESARDGYLGVLLIVKNPTVIALASVWLVGVVMQALSGGSAPRARRSERGIAAR
;
A
#
# COMPACT_ATOMS: atom_id res chain seq x y z
N MET A 1 -2.33 32.50 1.49
CA MET A 1 -3.07 31.26 1.18
C MET A 1 -2.26 30.31 0.28
N ARG A 2 -1.70 30.77 -0.84
CA ARG A 2 -0.90 29.95 -1.79
C ARG A 2 0.34 29.29 -1.14
N ALA A 3 1.11 30.00 -0.31
CA ALA A 3 2.30 29.45 0.34
C ALA A 3 1.98 28.29 1.31
N LYS A 4 0.84 28.36 2.02
CA LYS A 4 0.40 27.29 2.91
C LYS A 4 -0.02 26.03 2.11
N LEU A 5 -0.73 26.22 1.00
CA LEU A 5 -1.14 25.11 0.14
C LEU A 5 0.10 24.41 -0.48
N SER A 6 1.08 25.19 -0.94
CA SER A 6 2.34 24.64 -1.45
C SER A 6 3.08 23.77 -0.42
N SER A 7 3.14 24.22 0.84
CA SER A 7 3.78 23.41 1.90
C SER A 7 3.05 22.11 2.21
N GLU A 8 1.71 22.11 2.17
CA GLU A 8 0.89 20.91 2.39
C GLU A 8 1.08 19.87 1.25
N VAL A 9 1.12 20.36 0.00
CA VAL A 9 1.39 19.50 -1.17
C VAL A 9 2.81 18.91 -1.11
N THR A 10 3.79 19.72 -0.68
CA THR A 10 5.16 19.24 -0.50
C THR A 10 5.23 18.13 0.55
N LEU A 11 4.59 18.31 1.70
CA LEU A 11 4.52 17.27 2.74
C LEU A 11 3.89 15.98 2.23
N ALA A 12 2.81 16.07 1.45
CA ALA A 12 2.17 14.91 0.87
C ALA A 12 3.06 14.22 -0.19
N SER A 13 3.74 15.01 -1.04
CA SER A 13 4.64 14.47 -2.07
C SER A 13 5.87 13.76 -1.48
N GLU A 14 6.37 14.21 -0.34
CA GLU A 14 7.47 13.55 0.36
C GLU A 14 7.13 12.11 0.74
N VAL A 15 5.88 11.87 1.21
CA VAL A 15 5.41 10.52 1.52
C VAL A 15 5.33 9.66 0.26
N LEU A 16 4.85 10.20 -0.86
CA LEU A 16 4.77 9.46 -2.13
C LEU A 16 6.16 9.06 -2.63
N VAL A 17 7.12 9.99 -2.60
CA VAL A 17 8.51 9.71 -2.99
C VAL A 17 9.14 8.67 -2.06
N TRP A 18 8.90 8.78 -0.76
CA TRP A 18 9.36 7.80 0.21
C TRP A 18 8.75 6.43 -0.05
N THR A 19 7.42 6.36 -0.26
CA THR A 19 6.68 5.13 -0.58
C THR A 19 7.29 4.42 -1.77
N TRP A 20 7.54 5.14 -2.86
CA TRP A 20 8.14 4.60 -4.07
C TRP A 20 9.53 4.03 -3.81
N ARG A 21 10.40 4.78 -3.14
CA ARG A 21 11.76 4.33 -2.79
C ARG A 21 11.75 3.13 -1.83
N PHE A 22 10.84 3.14 -0.86
CA PHE A 22 10.68 2.03 0.07
C PHE A 22 10.22 0.77 -0.64
N TYR A 23 9.20 0.89 -1.50
CA TYR A 23 8.68 -0.21 -2.30
C TYR A 23 9.78 -0.83 -3.18
N LEU A 24 10.53 -0.02 -3.92
CA LEU A 24 11.62 -0.50 -4.77
C LEU A 24 12.75 -1.16 -3.96
N ARG A 25 13.06 -0.65 -2.77
CA ARG A 25 14.08 -1.24 -1.90
C ARG A 25 13.71 -2.64 -1.42
N HIS A 26 12.44 -2.91 -1.18
CA HIS A 26 11.94 -4.16 -0.64
C HIS A 26 11.11 -4.96 -1.65
N ILE A 27 11.26 -4.64 -2.95
CA ILE A 27 10.39 -5.13 -4.03
C ILE A 27 10.29 -6.67 -4.05
N GLY A 28 11.38 -7.37 -3.84
CA GLY A 28 11.41 -8.83 -3.86
C GLY A 28 10.48 -9.46 -2.82
N VAL A 29 10.51 -8.97 -1.58
CA VAL A 29 9.64 -9.49 -0.51
C VAL A 29 8.21 -9.02 -0.70
N ILE A 30 8.00 -7.73 -1.03
CA ILE A 30 6.67 -7.16 -1.22
C ILE A 30 5.95 -7.86 -2.37
N VAL A 31 6.58 -7.99 -3.53
CA VAL A 31 6.00 -8.66 -4.69
C VAL A 31 5.80 -10.14 -4.41
N GLY A 32 6.82 -10.83 -3.86
CA GLY A 32 6.75 -12.26 -3.56
C GLY A 32 5.58 -12.62 -2.64
N LEU A 33 5.42 -11.90 -1.52
CA LEU A 33 4.30 -12.14 -0.60
C LEU A 33 2.95 -11.69 -1.19
N SER A 34 2.92 -10.62 -2.01
CA SER A 34 1.68 -10.13 -2.61
C SER A 34 1.19 -10.96 -3.79
N LEU A 35 2.06 -11.76 -4.43
CA LEU A 35 1.66 -12.70 -5.48
C LEU A 35 0.85 -13.88 -4.92
N LEU A 36 1.12 -14.33 -3.69
CA LEU A 36 0.40 -15.45 -3.08
C LEU A 36 -1.13 -15.24 -3.04
N PRO A 37 -1.64 -14.09 -2.55
CA PRO A 37 -3.07 -13.76 -2.66
C PRO A 37 -3.60 -13.73 -4.09
N GLY A 38 -2.81 -13.23 -5.05
CA GLY A 38 -3.19 -13.19 -6.46
C GLY A 38 -3.34 -14.57 -7.07
N ILE A 39 -2.36 -15.44 -6.84
CA ILE A 39 -2.37 -16.83 -7.32
C ILE A 39 -3.50 -17.61 -6.66
N GLN A 40 -3.68 -17.50 -5.35
CA GLN A 40 -4.79 -18.16 -4.65
C GLN A 40 -6.14 -17.75 -5.23
N ARG A 41 -6.34 -16.46 -5.48
CA ARG A 41 -7.59 -15.98 -6.05
C ARG A 41 -7.82 -16.49 -7.47
N LEU A 42 -6.76 -16.54 -8.30
CA LEU A 42 -6.85 -17.15 -9.62
C LEU A 42 -7.26 -18.63 -9.53
N VAL A 43 -6.62 -19.39 -8.65
CA VAL A 43 -6.94 -20.83 -8.44
C VAL A 43 -8.40 -20.99 -8.00
N VAL A 44 -8.86 -20.22 -7.01
CA VAL A 44 -10.23 -20.32 -6.51
C VAL A 44 -11.25 -19.94 -7.59
N VAL A 45 -11.00 -18.90 -8.39
CA VAL A 45 -11.93 -18.50 -9.46
C VAL A 45 -11.96 -19.54 -10.59
N THR A 46 -10.81 -20.12 -10.96
CA THR A 46 -10.71 -21.05 -12.09
C THR A 46 -11.29 -22.43 -11.76
N TRP A 47 -11.14 -22.91 -10.52
CA TRP A 47 -11.59 -24.25 -10.09
C TRP A 47 -12.63 -24.20 -8.96
N GLN A 48 -13.49 -23.20 -8.95
CA GLN A 48 -14.45 -22.96 -7.87
C GLN A 48 -15.37 -24.16 -7.60
N GLU A 49 -15.80 -24.88 -8.64
CA GLU A 49 -16.70 -26.03 -8.53
C GLU A 49 -15.98 -27.29 -8.03
N GLU A 50 -14.64 -27.40 -8.23
CA GLU A 50 -13.86 -28.57 -7.85
C GLU A 50 -13.26 -28.46 -6.44
N ILE A 51 -13.18 -27.23 -5.88
CA ILE A 51 -12.56 -26.98 -4.58
C ILE A 51 -13.58 -27.18 -3.45
N PRO A 52 -13.38 -28.12 -2.52
CA PRO A 52 -14.22 -28.25 -1.34
C PRO A 52 -14.26 -26.95 -0.53
N SER A 53 -15.44 -26.60 0.00
CA SER A 53 -15.64 -25.34 0.74
C SER A 53 -14.67 -25.17 1.92
N GLY A 54 -14.32 -26.26 2.62
CA GLY A 54 -13.35 -26.22 3.71
C GLY A 54 -11.93 -25.86 3.25
N VAL A 55 -11.52 -26.32 2.05
CA VAL A 55 -10.20 -25.97 1.46
C VAL A 55 -10.18 -24.52 1.02
N SER A 56 -11.26 -24.04 0.40
CA SER A 56 -11.41 -22.63 0.02
C SER A 56 -11.30 -21.72 1.25
N MET A 57 -12.05 -22.01 2.32
CA MET A 57 -12.00 -21.24 3.56
C MET A 57 -10.59 -21.27 4.21
N ALA A 58 -9.94 -22.42 4.27
CA ALA A 58 -8.58 -22.53 4.81
C ALA A 58 -7.58 -21.71 3.98
N SER A 59 -7.71 -21.71 2.65
CA SER A 59 -6.86 -20.92 1.77
C SER A 59 -7.04 -19.40 1.98
N GLU A 60 -8.27 -18.93 2.22
CA GLU A 60 -8.54 -17.52 2.52
C GLU A 60 -7.92 -17.08 3.85
N VAL A 61 -7.99 -17.93 4.88
CA VAL A 61 -7.33 -17.66 6.17
C VAL A 61 -5.82 -17.61 5.99
N ALA A 62 -5.23 -18.53 5.25
CA ALA A 62 -3.79 -18.53 4.95
C ALA A 62 -3.35 -17.26 4.21
N VAL A 63 -4.11 -16.83 3.21
CA VAL A 63 -3.84 -15.58 2.48
C VAL A 63 -4.01 -14.36 3.38
N GLY A 64 -5.01 -14.36 4.26
CA GLY A 64 -5.16 -13.32 5.28
C GLY A 64 -3.93 -13.22 6.18
N ALA A 65 -3.40 -14.35 6.64
CA ALA A 65 -2.18 -14.40 7.43
C ALA A 65 -0.97 -13.85 6.65
N VAL A 66 -0.80 -14.20 5.38
CA VAL A 66 0.27 -13.66 4.52
C VAL A 66 0.17 -12.13 4.40
N ARG A 67 -1.03 -11.59 4.23
CA ARG A 67 -1.23 -10.13 4.17
C ARG A 67 -0.86 -9.45 5.49
N LEU A 68 -1.21 -10.05 6.63
CA LEU A 68 -0.83 -9.53 7.94
C LEU A 68 0.68 -9.58 8.16
N VAL A 69 1.35 -10.66 7.74
CA VAL A 69 2.82 -10.78 7.78
C VAL A 69 3.46 -9.70 6.92
N LEU A 70 2.99 -9.49 5.70
CA LEU A 70 3.49 -8.43 4.82
C LEU A 70 3.32 -7.05 5.46
N LEU A 71 2.14 -6.75 6.00
CA LEU A 71 1.88 -5.48 6.68
C LEU A 71 2.80 -5.30 7.90
N ALA A 72 2.97 -6.33 8.71
CA ALA A 72 3.87 -6.31 9.86
C ALA A 72 5.34 -6.05 9.46
N LEU A 73 5.80 -6.66 8.37
CA LEU A 73 7.14 -6.40 7.83
C LEU A 73 7.28 -4.96 7.33
N ILE A 74 6.30 -4.44 6.59
CA ILE A 74 6.29 -3.05 6.12
C ILE A 74 6.36 -2.09 7.32
N VAL A 75 5.51 -2.29 8.33
CA VAL A 75 5.50 -1.47 9.55
C VAL A 75 6.85 -1.56 10.26
N ARG A 76 7.37 -2.77 10.50
CA ARG A 76 8.66 -2.97 11.15
C ARG A 76 9.78 -2.20 10.46
N TRP A 77 9.89 -2.33 9.14
CA TRP A 77 10.94 -1.65 8.37
C TRP A 77 10.73 -0.14 8.25
N ALA A 78 9.47 0.32 8.18
CA ALA A 78 9.14 1.74 8.08
C ALA A 78 9.46 2.47 9.39
N PHE A 79 9.21 1.85 10.53
CA PHE A 79 9.41 2.45 11.85
C PHE A 79 10.79 2.18 12.45
N ASP A 80 11.67 1.47 11.76
CA ASP A 80 13.02 1.20 12.24
C ASP A 80 13.82 2.51 12.45
N GLY A 81 14.21 2.77 13.70
CA GLY A 81 14.92 3.98 14.11
C GLY A 81 14.12 5.29 14.03
N VAL A 82 12.80 5.23 13.93
CA VAL A 82 11.91 6.41 13.93
C VAL A 82 11.32 6.61 15.32
N GLU A 83 11.55 7.80 15.90
CA GLU A 83 10.87 8.20 17.13
C GLU A 83 9.44 8.62 16.82
N THR A 84 8.49 8.01 17.51
CA THR A 84 7.06 8.22 17.27
C THR A 84 6.34 8.63 18.55
N SER A 85 5.32 9.49 18.41
CA SER A 85 4.50 9.94 19.54
C SER A 85 3.07 10.22 19.10
N TRP A 86 2.11 9.68 19.80
CA TRP A 86 0.69 9.96 19.61
C TRP A 86 0.34 11.44 19.79
N ALA A 87 1.05 12.13 20.69
CA ALA A 87 0.89 13.56 20.86
C ALA A 87 1.35 14.35 19.62
N GLN A 88 2.39 13.88 18.94
CA GLN A 88 2.83 14.47 17.66
C GLN A 88 1.81 14.24 16.56
N ALA A 89 1.25 13.02 16.46
CA ALA A 89 0.20 12.72 15.51
C ALA A 89 -1.01 13.64 15.66
N GLY A 90 -1.50 13.83 16.89
CA GLY A 90 -2.63 14.73 17.16
C GLY A 90 -2.33 16.21 16.80
N ARG A 91 -1.10 16.66 16.99
CA ARG A 91 -0.67 18.00 16.56
C ARG A 91 -0.57 18.11 15.04
N PHE A 92 0.00 17.10 14.39
CA PHE A 92 0.14 17.03 12.93
C PHE A 92 -1.23 17.07 12.24
N LEU A 93 -2.17 16.24 12.67
CA LEU A 93 -3.53 16.19 12.13
C LEU A 93 -4.25 17.55 12.18
N ARG A 94 -4.11 18.27 13.31
CA ARG A 94 -4.70 19.60 13.47
C ARG A 94 -3.99 20.69 12.65
N LYS A 95 -2.68 20.56 12.46
CA LYS A 95 -1.87 21.57 11.76
C LYS A 95 -1.92 21.39 10.24
N HIS A 96 -2.01 20.16 9.76
CA HIS A 96 -1.88 19.78 8.35
C HIS A 96 -3.11 19.00 7.80
N PRO A 97 -4.35 19.49 7.95
CA PRO A 97 -5.53 18.77 7.50
C PRO A 97 -5.58 18.62 5.97
N MET A 98 -5.03 19.58 5.22
CA MET A 98 -5.02 19.53 3.75
C MET A 98 -4.10 18.43 3.21
N SER A 99 -2.98 18.14 3.88
CA SER A 99 -2.12 17.01 3.53
C SER A 99 -2.87 15.68 3.63
N LEU A 100 -3.67 15.49 4.67
CA LEU A 100 -4.51 14.31 4.83
C LEU A 100 -5.60 14.22 3.76
N LEU A 101 -6.29 15.32 3.47
CA LEU A 101 -7.29 15.36 2.41
C LEU A 101 -6.69 15.02 1.05
N PHE A 102 -5.46 15.46 0.80
CA PHE A 102 -4.74 15.11 -0.42
C PHE A 102 -4.48 13.59 -0.49
N HIS A 103 -4.03 12.97 0.60
CA HIS A 103 -3.83 11.51 0.64
C HIS A 103 -5.14 10.73 0.48
N LEU A 104 -6.22 11.17 1.14
CA LEU A 104 -7.55 10.57 0.99
C LEU A 104 -8.08 10.72 -0.44
N GLY A 105 -7.88 11.88 -1.06
CA GLY A 105 -8.26 12.12 -2.46
C GLY A 105 -7.52 11.19 -3.42
N LEU A 106 -6.21 11.02 -3.24
CA LEU A 106 -5.42 10.09 -4.06
C LEU A 106 -5.80 8.62 -3.82
N LEU A 107 -6.08 8.22 -2.58
CA LEU A 107 -6.59 6.88 -2.28
C LEU A 107 -7.95 6.64 -2.94
N GLY A 108 -8.86 7.62 -2.84
CA GLY A 108 -10.16 7.56 -3.49
C GLY A 108 -10.04 7.47 -5.02
N ALA A 109 -9.16 8.27 -5.63
CA ALA A 109 -8.88 8.20 -7.07
C ALA A 109 -8.30 6.83 -7.46
N GLY A 110 -7.36 6.31 -6.68
CA GLY A 110 -6.82 4.96 -6.87
C GLY A 110 -7.91 3.89 -6.82
N PHE A 111 -8.79 3.95 -5.81
CA PHE A 111 -9.94 3.04 -5.69
C PHE A 111 -10.85 3.14 -6.93
N VAL A 112 -11.24 4.35 -7.34
CA VAL A 112 -12.09 4.53 -8.54
C VAL A 112 -11.43 3.96 -9.79
N ILE A 113 -10.15 4.20 -10.00
CA ILE A 113 -9.44 3.72 -11.20
C ILE A 113 -9.31 2.19 -11.18
N PHE A 114 -8.86 1.61 -10.08
CA PHE A 114 -8.47 0.19 -10.06
C PHE A 114 -9.57 -0.77 -9.63
N ASP A 115 -10.59 -0.31 -8.93
CA ASP A 115 -11.75 -1.15 -8.56
C ASP A 115 -12.94 -0.87 -9.47
N LEU A 116 -13.37 0.40 -9.56
CA LEU A 116 -14.59 0.72 -10.29
C LEU A 116 -14.38 0.66 -11.81
N LEU A 117 -13.36 1.36 -12.33
CA LEU A 117 -13.13 1.40 -13.77
C LEU A 117 -12.58 0.07 -14.29
N THR A 118 -11.48 -0.42 -13.72
CA THR A 118 -10.77 -1.57 -14.29
C THR A 118 -11.49 -2.88 -14.00
N GLU A 119 -11.96 -3.10 -12.79
CA GLU A 119 -12.59 -4.37 -12.41
C GLU A 119 -14.04 -4.43 -12.88
N LYS A 120 -14.84 -3.40 -12.62
CA LYS A 120 -16.27 -3.44 -12.94
C LYS A 120 -16.60 -3.02 -14.37
N LEU A 121 -16.13 -1.85 -14.82
CA LEU A 121 -16.49 -1.35 -16.16
C LEU A 121 -15.77 -2.10 -17.28
N VAL A 122 -14.45 -2.25 -17.19
CA VAL A 122 -13.70 -3.00 -18.20
C VAL A 122 -14.04 -4.48 -18.13
N GLY A 123 -14.13 -5.05 -16.92
CA GLY A 123 -14.56 -6.45 -16.73
C GLY A 123 -15.96 -6.76 -17.28
N ALA A 124 -16.90 -5.81 -17.22
CA ALA A 124 -18.22 -5.97 -17.83
C ALA A 124 -18.20 -5.91 -19.37
N ALA A 125 -17.22 -5.24 -19.97
CA ALA A 125 -17.04 -5.17 -21.41
C ALA A 125 -16.29 -6.39 -22.00
N VAL A 126 -15.66 -7.21 -21.13
CA VAL A 126 -14.98 -8.45 -21.55
C VAL A 126 -16.01 -9.53 -21.84
N PRO A 127 -15.91 -10.28 -22.96
CA PRO A 127 -16.80 -11.42 -23.24
C PRO A 127 -16.82 -12.43 -22.09
N GLU A 128 -17.96 -13.05 -21.86
CA GLU A 128 -18.19 -13.96 -20.73
C GLU A 128 -17.15 -15.09 -20.70
N SER A 129 -16.82 -15.65 -21.86
CA SER A 129 -15.81 -16.72 -22.01
C SER A 129 -14.37 -16.32 -21.62
N ALA A 130 -14.05 -15.02 -21.56
CA ALA A 130 -12.73 -14.51 -21.22
C ALA A 130 -12.70 -13.77 -19.86
N ARG A 131 -13.87 -13.58 -19.23
CA ARG A 131 -14.00 -12.75 -18.02
C ARG A 131 -13.21 -13.26 -16.85
N ASP A 132 -13.27 -14.55 -16.55
CA ASP A 132 -12.55 -15.17 -15.44
C ASP A 132 -11.03 -15.09 -15.62
N GLY A 133 -10.55 -15.33 -16.86
CA GLY A 133 -9.15 -15.14 -17.19
C GLY A 133 -8.69 -13.69 -17.01
N TYR A 134 -9.50 -12.72 -17.48
CA TYR A 134 -9.23 -11.29 -17.29
C TYR A 134 -9.14 -10.91 -15.81
N LEU A 135 -10.14 -11.31 -15.01
CA LEU A 135 -10.17 -11.02 -13.58
C LEU A 135 -8.99 -11.67 -12.84
N GLY A 136 -8.64 -12.91 -13.19
CA GLY A 136 -7.50 -13.60 -12.63
C GLY A 136 -6.18 -12.87 -12.89
N VAL A 137 -5.92 -12.49 -14.13
CA VAL A 137 -4.72 -11.72 -14.51
C VAL A 137 -4.71 -10.35 -13.83
N LEU A 138 -5.85 -9.66 -13.83
CA LEU A 138 -5.97 -8.36 -13.17
C LEU A 138 -5.61 -8.46 -11.68
N LEU A 139 -6.09 -9.46 -10.97
CA LEU A 139 -5.81 -9.64 -9.55
C LEU A 139 -4.35 -10.03 -9.27
N ILE A 140 -3.72 -10.84 -10.14
CA ILE A 140 -2.29 -11.16 -10.04
C ILE A 140 -1.45 -9.89 -10.17
N VAL A 141 -1.79 -8.98 -11.07
CA VAL A 141 -1.06 -7.72 -11.27
C VAL A 141 -1.40 -6.70 -10.18
N LYS A 142 -2.69 -6.55 -9.82
CA LYS A 142 -3.18 -5.57 -8.87
C LYS A 142 -2.63 -5.78 -7.45
N ASN A 143 -2.53 -7.04 -7.00
CA ASN A 143 -2.05 -7.34 -5.64
C ASN A 143 -0.62 -6.84 -5.38
N PRO A 144 0.40 -7.23 -6.16
CA PRO A 144 1.77 -6.79 -5.89
C PRO A 144 2.01 -5.32 -6.25
N THR A 145 1.24 -4.73 -7.15
CA THR A 145 1.43 -3.33 -7.56
C THR A 145 0.58 -2.38 -6.73
N VAL A 146 -0.71 -2.31 -7.02
CA VAL A 146 -1.60 -1.28 -6.46
C VAL A 146 -1.84 -1.49 -4.97
N ILE A 147 -2.20 -2.71 -4.54
CA ILE A 147 -2.56 -3.00 -3.15
C ILE A 147 -1.32 -2.90 -2.25
N ALA A 148 -0.20 -3.47 -2.69
CA ALA A 148 1.04 -3.40 -1.93
C ALA A 148 1.58 -1.97 -1.83
N LEU A 149 1.56 -1.21 -2.93
CA LEU A 149 1.99 0.19 -2.94
C LEU A 149 1.10 1.06 -2.05
N ALA A 150 -0.23 0.87 -2.10
CA ALA A 150 -1.18 1.56 -1.22
C ALA A 150 -0.93 1.22 0.26
N SER A 151 -0.60 -0.03 0.58
CA SER A 151 -0.26 -0.44 1.95
C SER A 151 1.01 0.25 2.46
N VAL A 152 2.07 0.29 1.66
CA VAL A 152 3.31 1.02 1.98
C VAL A 152 3.01 2.51 2.17
N TRP A 153 2.21 3.08 1.29
CA TRP A 153 1.85 4.49 1.36
C TRP A 153 1.05 4.81 2.62
N LEU A 154 0.03 4.02 2.99
CA LEU A 154 -0.72 4.20 4.23
C LEU A 154 0.19 4.15 5.46
N VAL A 155 1.11 3.20 5.52
CA VAL A 155 2.11 3.13 6.58
C VAL A 155 2.99 4.38 6.59
N GLY A 156 3.38 4.91 5.42
CA GLY A 156 4.13 6.16 5.29
C GLY A 156 3.37 7.37 5.83
N VAL A 157 2.06 7.48 5.55
CA VAL A 157 1.19 8.54 6.09
C VAL A 157 1.09 8.47 7.61
N VAL A 158 0.88 7.26 8.15
CA VAL A 158 0.83 7.05 9.61
C VAL A 158 2.16 7.41 10.27
N MET A 159 3.27 6.99 9.67
CA MET A 159 4.62 7.31 10.17
C MET A 159 4.87 8.82 10.14
N GLN A 160 4.53 9.54 9.05
CA GLN A 160 4.64 10.99 8.96
C GLN A 160 3.83 11.68 10.06
N ALA A 161 2.61 11.23 10.32
CA ALA A 161 1.78 11.78 11.39
C ALA A 161 2.41 11.55 12.77
N LEU A 162 2.87 10.33 13.06
CA LEU A 162 3.47 9.95 14.35
C LEU A 162 4.84 10.61 14.60
N SER A 163 5.58 10.98 13.54
CA SER A 163 6.85 11.72 13.64
C SER A 163 6.70 13.25 13.59
N GLY A 164 5.45 13.76 13.58
CA GLY A 164 5.17 15.19 13.59
C GLY A 164 5.49 15.94 12.29
N GLY A 165 5.46 15.24 11.16
CA GLY A 165 5.72 15.80 9.82
C GLY A 165 7.16 15.70 9.35
N SER A 166 8.05 15.11 10.14
CA SER A 166 9.40 14.81 9.67
C SER A 166 9.32 13.66 8.68
N ALA A 167 9.54 13.94 7.39
CA ALA A 167 9.73 12.86 6.43
C ALA A 167 10.87 11.95 6.90
N PRO A 168 10.78 10.64 6.71
CA PRO A 168 11.85 9.72 7.09
C PRO A 168 13.10 10.03 6.27
N ARG A 169 13.93 10.92 6.76
CA ARG A 169 15.25 11.12 6.20
C ARG A 169 16.04 9.84 6.42
N ALA A 170 16.53 9.26 5.34
CA ALA A 170 17.47 8.16 5.41
C ALA A 170 18.68 8.64 6.25
N ARG A 171 18.71 8.28 7.51
CA ARG A 171 19.75 8.61 8.50
C ARG A 171 21.10 7.96 8.18
N ARG A 172 21.44 7.83 6.89
CA ARG A 172 22.71 7.23 6.45
C ARG A 172 23.87 8.21 6.35
N SER A 173 23.62 9.52 6.45
CA SER A 173 24.67 10.54 6.26
C SER A 173 25.44 10.88 7.54
N GLU A 174 24.84 10.74 8.73
CA GLU A 174 25.48 11.26 9.93
C GLU A 174 26.40 10.26 10.66
N ARG A 175 26.19 8.94 10.48
CA ARG A 175 27.10 7.94 11.08
C ARG A 175 28.42 7.75 10.31
N GLY A 176 28.52 8.24 9.09
CA GLY A 176 29.75 8.16 8.28
C GLY A 176 30.75 9.29 8.54
N ILE A 177 30.32 10.38 9.17
CA ILE A 177 31.17 11.55 9.44
C ILE A 177 31.77 11.53 10.86
N ALA A 178 31.13 10.80 11.80
CA ALA A 178 31.62 10.68 13.18
C ALA A 178 32.64 9.55 13.39
N ALA A 179 32.99 8.81 12.34
CA ALA A 179 33.95 7.69 12.38
C ALA A 179 35.21 7.92 11.54
N ARG A 180 35.58 9.20 11.28
CA ARG A 180 36.85 9.56 10.66
C ARG A 180 37.59 10.56 11.54
#